data_9c4327a5d981782621bd32a497e376d5
#
_entry.id   9c4327a5d981782621bd32a497e376d5
#
_cell.length_a   1.000
_cell.length_b   1.000
_cell.length_c   1.000
_cell.angle_alpha   90.00
_cell.angle_beta   90.00
_cell.angle_gamma   90.00
#
_symmetry.space_group_name_H-M   'P 1'
#
loop_
_entity.id
_entity.type
_entity.pdbx_description
1 polymer ?
#
loop_
_entity_poly.entity_id
_entity_poly.type
_entity_poly.pdbx_seq_one_letter_code
_entity_poly.pdbx_strand_id
1 'polypeptide(L)'
;MVLKKMARKIGKKPPGKGAVSAAPGRVGEMGKAAVRRGKEPALAGSGRAGEIARTGNLLVLGSVALDSVKTPFGEVNEVLGGSASFFATAASYFTAVSVIAVVGEDFPERHLDFLRQRNIDLTGLERRQGKTFRWRGEYSYQLNEAKTLDTQLNVFETFRPHVPASHQSPDMLFLANIDPDLQRGVLEQVKRPRLVACDTMNFWIEGKRDALFRLLKEVDVLVINDGEARALGQNSNLVAVSRMILGAGPKTLIIKRGEYGVLMFTGDRVFAVPAFPLEEVKDPTGAGDCFAGGFMGYLARTSKLSEDGLRRAVVYGSVMASFAVEAFSLDRLRGLEYKDIEARFGAFKQMTVFEEF
;
A
#
# COMPACT_ATOMS: atom_id res chain seq x y z
N MET A 1 23.75 15.70 -3.71
CA MET A 1 24.85 15.03 -4.45
C MET A 1 24.66 13.52 -4.58
N VAL A 2 23.99 12.84 -3.67
CA VAL A 2 23.74 11.39 -3.68
C VAL A 2 22.72 10.98 -4.76
N LEU A 3 21.67 11.75 -5.01
CA LEU A 3 20.57 11.42 -5.94
C LEU A 3 20.91 11.57 -7.43
N LYS A 4 21.92 12.39 -7.80
CA LYS A 4 22.40 12.46 -9.20
C LYS A 4 23.13 11.19 -9.68
N LYS A 5 23.49 10.29 -8.78
CA LYS A 5 24.10 8.99 -9.13
C LYS A 5 23.09 7.90 -9.53
N MET A 6 21.79 8.10 -9.32
CA MET A 6 20.74 7.10 -9.67
C MET A 6 20.64 6.85 -11.19
N ALA A 7 20.77 7.88 -12.01
CA ALA A 7 20.55 7.78 -13.46
C ALA A 7 21.64 7.01 -14.25
N ARG A 8 22.77 6.67 -13.63
CA ARG A 8 23.93 6.09 -14.37
C ARG A 8 24.25 4.61 -14.12
N LYS A 9 23.52 3.91 -13.24
CA LYS A 9 23.91 2.54 -12.84
C LYS A 9 23.00 1.40 -13.34
N ILE A 10 21.95 1.68 -14.10
CA ILE A 10 21.03 0.64 -14.61
C ILE A 10 21.22 0.46 -16.10
N GLY A 11 22.28 -0.22 -16.48
CA GLY A 11 22.58 -0.58 -17.86
C GLY A 11 23.41 -1.86 -17.95
N LYS A 12 22.84 -3.03 -17.64
CA LYS A 12 23.39 -4.34 -18.06
C LYS A 12 22.29 -5.26 -18.56
N LYS A 13 22.47 -5.74 -19.79
CA LYS A 13 21.60 -6.65 -20.55
C LYS A 13 21.52 -8.05 -19.93
N PRO A 14 20.37 -8.74 -20.01
CA PRO A 14 20.23 -10.17 -19.74
C PRO A 14 20.44 -11.03 -20.99
N PRO A 15 20.74 -12.34 -20.84
CA PRO A 15 20.95 -13.27 -21.94
C PRO A 15 19.64 -13.95 -22.41
N GLY A 16 19.74 -14.50 -23.58
CA GLY A 16 18.78 -14.93 -24.59
C GLY A 16 17.70 -15.97 -24.26
N LYS A 17 16.79 -16.04 -25.21
CA LYS A 17 15.50 -16.71 -25.29
C LYS A 17 15.60 -18.23 -25.51
N GLY A 18 14.69 -18.99 -24.86
CA GLY A 18 14.26 -20.31 -25.29
C GLY A 18 12.74 -20.38 -25.32
N ALA A 19 12.15 -20.66 -26.48
CA ALA A 19 10.70 -20.75 -26.66
C ALA A 19 10.22 -22.20 -26.46
N VAL A 20 9.11 -22.36 -25.72
CA VAL A 20 8.36 -23.62 -25.65
C VAL A 20 6.87 -23.32 -25.87
N SER A 21 6.29 -23.99 -26.85
CA SER A 21 4.89 -23.94 -27.27
C SER A 21 4.05 -24.92 -26.44
N ALA A 22 2.86 -24.54 -26.00
CA ALA A 22 1.85 -25.46 -25.47
C ALA A 22 0.43 -25.07 -25.93
N ALA A 23 -0.33 -26.07 -26.36
CA ALA A 23 -1.68 -25.98 -26.92
C ALA A 23 -2.78 -25.96 -25.82
N PRO A 24 -4.02 -25.51 -26.13
CA PRO A 24 -5.07 -25.30 -25.12
C PRO A 24 -5.90 -26.56 -24.82
N GLY A 25 -6.13 -26.81 -23.50
CA GLY A 25 -7.03 -27.85 -23.01
C GLY A 25 -8.39 -27.25 -22.55
N ARG A 26 -9.48 -27.98 -22.91
CA ARG A 26 -10.89 -27.65 -22.62
C ARG A 26 -11.22 -27.78 -21.14
N VAL A 27 -11.97 -26.81 -20.59
CA VAL A 27 -12.53 -26.86 -19.22
C VAL A 27 -13.99 -27.36 -19.30
N GLY A 28 -14.30 -28.37 -18.48
CA GLY A 28 -15.64 -28.96 -18.37
C GLY A 28 -16.48 -28.27 -17.28
N GLU A 29 -17.79 -28.20 -17.52
CA GLU A 29 -18.80 -27.65 -16.60
C GLU A 29 -18.96 -28.49 -15.34
N MET A 30 -18.97 -27.87 -14.16
CA MET A 30 -19.30 -28.49 -12.88
C MET A 30 -20.62 -27.98 -12.33
N GLY A 31 -21.46 -28.95 -11.91
CA GLY A 31 -22.85 -28.77 -11.51
C GLY A 31 -23.05 -28.10 -10.15
N LYS A 32 -24.25 -27.52 -9.98
CA LYS A 32 -24.74 -26.82 -8.81
C LYS A 32 -25.10 -27.79 -7.68
N ALA A 33 -24.46 -27.69 -6.53
CA ALA A 33 -24.89 -28.29 -5.27
C ALA A 33 -25.32 -27.20 -4.27
N ALA A 34 -26.50 -27.36 -3.68
CA ALA A 34 -27.10 -26.41 -2.74
C ALA A 34 -26.59 -26.66 -1.31
N VAL A 35 -25.98 -25.66 -0.69
CA VAL A 35 -25.51 -25.70 0.71
C VAL A 35 -26.52 -25.02 1.62
N ARG A 36 -26.94 -25.71 2.70
CA ARG A 36 -27.81 -25.21 3.76
C ARG A 36 -27.12 -24.13 4.59
N ARG A 37 -27.74 -22.95 4.71
CA ARG A 37 -27.24 -21.77 5.44
C ARG A 37 -27.45 -21.94 6.95
N GLY A 38 -26.37 -21.96 7.72
CA GLY A 38 -26.34 -21.60 9.13
C GLY A 38 -26.42 -20.06 9.24
N LYS A 39 -27.37 -19.54 10.02
CA LYS A 39 -27.53 -18.10 10.27
C LYS A 39 -26.46 -17.61 11.25
N GLU A 40 -25.47 -16.85 10.80
CA GLU A 40 -24.69 -15.96 11.67
C GLU A 40 -25.45 -14.62 11.84
N PRO A 41 -25.32 -13.94 13.01
CA PRO A 41 -26.06 -12.71 13.27
C PRO A 41 -25.61 -11.60 12.30
N ALA A 42 -26.55 -11.07 11.56
CA ALA A 42 -26.40 -9.88 10.75
C ALA A 42 -25.97 -8.72 11.65
N LEU A 43 -24.88 -8.03 11.30
CA LEU A 43 -24.59 -6.71 11.82
C LEU A 43 -25.71 -5.78 11.37
N ALA A 44 -26.67 -5.53 12.28
CA ALA A 44 -27.80 -4.64 12.06
C ALA A 44 -27.30 -3.22 11.82
N GLY A 45 -27.65 -2.66 10.66
CA GLY A 45 -27.34 -1.29 10.28
C GLY A 45 -27.84 -0.99 8.88
N SER A 46 -29.19 -1.04 8.67
CA SER A 46 -29.83 -0.41 7.51
C SER A 46 -29.91 1.10 7.74
N GLY A 47 -28.77 1.78 7.54
CA GLY A 47 -28.68 3.23 7.44
C GLY A 47 -28.33 3.59 6.00
N ARG A 48 -28.99 4.63 5.47
CA ARG A 48 -28.73 5.23 4.15
C ARG A 48 -27.23 5.30 3.86
N ALA A 49 -26.82 5.02 2.62
CA ALA A 49 -25.48 5.28 2.13
C ALA A 49 -25.11 6.75 2.44
N GLY A 50 -24.33 7.00 3.51
CA GLY A 50 -24.00 8.38 3.87
C GLY A 50 -23.24 8.60 5.17
N GLU A 51 -23.39 7.81 6.21
CA GLU A 51 -22.68 8.05 7.46
C GLU A 51 -22.13 6.77 8.06
N ILE A 52 -20.97 6.35 7.55
CA ILE A 52 -20.10 5.45 8.32
C ILE A 52 -19.53 6.30 9.45
N ALA A 53 -19.91 6.02 10.72
CA ALA A 53 -19.28 6.63 11.87
C ALA A 53 -17.77 6.35 11.78
N ARG A 54 -16.99 7.35 11.37
CA ARG A 54 -15.54 7.29 11.19
C ARG A 54 -14.89 7.48 12.56
N THR A 55 -14.74 6.39 13.30
CA THR A 55 -14.35 6.42 14.71
C THR A 55 -12.83 6.50 14.94
N GLY A 56 -12.00 6.35 13.92
CA GLY A 56 -10.53 6.39 14.04
C GLY A 56 -9.92 7.60 13.36
N ASN A 57 -8.82 8.11 13.91
CA ASN A 57 -7.97 9.16 13.32
C ASN A 57 -6.68 8.52 12.82
N LEU A 58 -6.55 8.38 11.49
CA LEU A 58 -5.40 7.79 10.83
C LEU A 58 -4.57 8.88 10.16
N LEU A 59 -3.32 9.04 10.62
CA LEU A 59 -2.36 9.96 10.02
C LEU A 59 -1.44 9.20 9.06
N VAL A 60 -1.22 9.75 7.86
CA VAL A 60 -0.22 9.24 6.91
C VAL A 60 0.79 10.31 6.55
N LEU A 61 2.07 9.95 6.63
CA LEU A 61 3.19 10.71 6.05
C LEU A 61 3.60 10.02 4.76
N GLY A 62 3.71 10.76 3.65
CA GLY A 62 4.19 10.18 2.38
C GLY A 62 4.25 11.21 1.25
N SER A 63 4.51 10.74 0.05
CA SER A 63 4.54 11.58 -1.14
C SER A 63 3.15 11.82 -1.72
N VAL A 64 2.92 13.02 -2.22
CA VAL A 64 1.88 13.38 -3.18
C VAL A 64 2.59 13.81 -4.45
N ALA A 65 2.32 13.14 -5.57
CA ALA A 65 3.14 13.23 -6.78
C ALA A 65 2.30 13.35 -8.05
N LEU A 66 2.98 13.64 -9.15
CA LEU A 66 2.48 13.45 -10.50
C LEU A 66 3.27 12.29 -11.13
N ASP A 67 2.57 11.17 -11.36
CA ASP A 67 3.18 9.96 -11.89
C ASP A 67 2.90 9.82 -13.39
N SER A 68 3.92 9.35 -14.14
CA SER A 68 3.77 8.94 -15.54
C SER A 68 4.12 7.46 -15.64
N VAL A 69 3.17 6.67 -16.07
CA VAL A 69 3.27 5.21 -16.04
C VAL A 69 3.00 4.65 -17.44
N LYS A 70 3.90 3.76 -17.88
CA LYS A 70 3.72 2.97 -19.10
C LYS A 70 3.70 1.49 -18.75
N THR A 71 2.70 0.79 -19.25
CA THR A 71 2.56 -0.67 -19.13
C THR A 71 2.29 -1.27 -20.51
N PRO A 72 2.31 -2.59 -20.70
CA PRO A 72 1.87 -3.22 -21.94
C PRO A 72 0.42 -2.92 -22.32
N PHE A 73 -0.38 -2.38 -21.39
CA PHE A 73 -1.82 -2.14 -21.56
C PHE A 73 -2.16 -0.65 -21.78
N GLY A 74 -1.16 0.23 -21.78
CA GLY A 74 -1.34 1.67 -22.04
C GLY A 74 -0.31 2.56 -21.36
N GLU A 75 -0.53 3.86 -21.48
CA GLU A 75 0.32 4.90 -20.88
C GLU A 75 -0.52 6.05 -20.36
N VAL A 76 -0.12 6.59 -19.21
CA VAL A 76 -0.67 7.83 -18.63
C VAL A 76 0.46 8.76 -18.25
N ASN A 77 0.18 10.07 -18.31
CA ASN A 77 1.18 11.09 -18.03
C ASN A 77 0.64 12.08 -16.99
N GLU A 78 1.49 12.42 -16.00
CA GLU A 78 1.21 13.39 -14.94
C GLU A 78 -0.16 13.21 -14.27
N VAL A 79 -0.49 11.97 -13.95
CA VAL A 79 -1.69 11.62 -13.17
C VAL A 79 -1.42 11.71 -11.66
N LEU A 80 -2.48 11.78 -10.86
CA LEU A 80 -2.34 11.76 -9.40
C LEU A 80 -1.65 10.47 -8.94
N GLY A 81 -0.53 10.63 -8.25
CA GLY A 81 0.31 9.57 -7.74
C GLY A 81 0.89 9.90 -6.37
N GLY A 82 1.88 9.11 -5.98
CA GLY A 82 2.54 9.23 -4.69
C GLY A 82 1.92 8.37 -3.59
N SER A 83 2.77 7.85 -2.71
CA SER A 83 2.41 6.87 -1.68
C SER A 83 1.28 7.32 -0.76
N ALA A 84 1.28 8.58 -0.31
CA ALA A 84 0.21 9.11 0.54
C ALA A 84 -1.12 9.25 -0.20
N SER A 85 -1.12 9.56 -1.50
CA SER A 85 -2.35 9.69 -2.30
C SER A 85 -3.06 8.35 -2.45
N PHE A 86 -2.33 7.30 -2.82
CA PHE A 86 -2.86 5.94 -2.94
C PHE A 86 -3.34 5.41 -1.59
N PHE A 87 -2.48 5.51 -0.57
CA PHE A 87 -2.81 5.09 0.79
C PHE A 87 -4.07 5.78 1.31
N ALA A 88 -4.10 7.12 1.30
CA ALA A 88 -5.21 7.89 1.85
C ALA A 88 -6.52 7.62 1.12
N THR A 89 -6.47 7.48 -0.22
CA THR A 89 -7.65 7.13 -1.02
C THR A 89 -8.22 5.76 -0.61
N ALA A 90 -7.38 4.74 -0.48
CA ALA A 90 -7.80 3.40 -0.06
C ALA A 90 -8.31 3.39 1.39
N ALA A 91 -7.61 4.05 2.32
CA ALA A 91 -8.00 4.11 3.74
C ALA A 91 -9.29 4.91 3.97
N SER A 92 -9.59 5.91 3.12
CA SER A 92 -10.78 6.76 3.24
C SER A 92 -12.11 6.01 3.13
N TYR A 93 -12.10 4.79 2.60
CA TYR A 93 -13.28 3.91 2.61
C TYR A 93 -13.62 3.38 4.00
N PHE A 94 -12.69 3.41 4.92
CA PHE A 94 -12.81 2.80 6.25
C PHE A 94 -12.86 3.83 7.37
N THR A 95 -12.07 4.90 7.29
CA THR A 95 -11.86 5.84 8.41
C THR A 95 -11.57 7.26 7.91
N ALA A 96 -11.52 8.23 8.83
CA ALA A 96 -10.98 9.55 8.57
C ALA A 96 -9.44 9.45 8.42
N VAL A 97 -8.89 10.17 7.44
CA VAL A 97 -7.47 10.15 7.10
C VAL A 97 -6.95 11.58 7.02
N SER A 98 -5.82 11.84 7.66
CA SER A 98 -5.08 13.10 7.55
C SER A 98 -3.73 12.85 6.87
N VAL A 99 -3.31 13.76 5.98
CA VAL A 99 -2.11 13.60 5.15
C VAL A 99 -1.06 14.65 5.54
N ILE A 100 0.18 14.18 5.74
CA ILE A 100 1.38 15.03 5.84
C ILE A 100 2.19 14.83 4.56
N ALA A 101 2.28 15.86 3.74
CA ALA A 101 2.98 15.82 2.45
C ALA A 101 3.35 17.21 1.97
N VAL A 102 4.00 17.32 0.81
CA VAL A 102 4.30 18.57 0.13
C VAL A 102 4.01 18.46 -1.37
N VAL A 103 3.48 19.55 -1.96
CA VAL A 103 3.30 19.71 -3.40
C VAL A 103 3.86 21.06 -3.85
N GLY A 104 4.16 21.18 -5.14
CA GLY A 104 4.52 22.46 -5.76
C GLY A 104 3.31 23.31 -6.09
N GLU A 105 3.57 24.55 -6.50
CA GLU A 105 2.53 25.48 -6.98
C GLU A 105 1.84 25.01 -8.28
N ASP A 106 2.51 24.12 -9.03
CA ASP A 106 2.03 23.52 -10.27
C ASP A 106 1.09 22.32 -10.05
N PHE A 107 0.82 21.94 -8.80
CA PHE A 107 -0.05 20.80 -8.52
C PHE A 107 -1.51 21.12 -8.87
N PRO A 108 -2.17 20.30 -9.74
CA PRO A 108 -3.51 20.61 -10.22
C PRO A 108 -4.56 20.57 -9.10
N GLU A 109 -5.36 21.63 -8.98
CA GLU A 109 -6.39 21.75 -7.95
C GLU A 109 -7.43 20.62 -8.01
N ARG A 110 -7.76 20.12 -9.22
CA ARG A 110 -8.66 18.96 -9.39
C ARG A 110 -8.26 17.72 -8.59
N HIS A 111 -6.96 17.55 -8.31
CA HIS A 111 -6.47 16.42 -7.49
C HIS A 111 -6.68 16.68 -6.00
N LEU A 112 -6.51 17.92 -5.55
CA LEU A 112 -6.83 18.30 -4.16
C LEU A 112 -8.33 18.20 -3.91
N ASP A 113 -9.15 18.66 -4.86
CA ASP A 113 -10.62 18.56 -4.77
C ASP A 113 -11.10 17.10 -4.69
N PHE A 114 -10.49 16.21 -5.46
CA PHE A 114 -10.77 14.78 -5.36
C PHE A 114 -10.46 14.23 -3.97
N LEU A 115 -9.31 14.57 -3.39
CA LEU A 115 -8.94 14.13 -2.05
C LEU A 115 -9.88 14.71 -0.97
N ARG A 116 -10.24 16.01 -1.08
CA ARG A 116 -11.22 16.66 -0.19
C ARG A 116 -12.61 16.04 -0.28
N GLN A 117 -13.10 15.71 -1.48
CA GLN A 117 -14.39 15.06 -1.69
C GLN A 117 -14.47 13.68 -1.02
N ARG A 118 -13.33 13.04 -0.78
CA ARG A 118 -13.24 11.80 -0.01
C ARG A 118 -13.11 12.04 1.49
N ASN A 119 -13.24 13.30 1.94
CA ASN A 119 -13.02 13.73 3.33
C ASN A 119 -11.62 13.36 3.85
N ILE A 120 -10.60 13.43 3.00
CA ILE A 120 -9.22 13.35 3.41
C ILE A 120 -8.79 14.74 3.88
N ASP A 121 -8.27 14.82 5.10
CA ASP A 121 -7.81 16.07 5.68
C ASP A 121 -6.42 16.42 5.13
N LEU A 122 -6.34 17.55 4.45
CA LEU A 122 -5.13 18.06 3.82
C LEU A 122 -4.49 19.22 4.60
N THR A 123 -4.87 19.44 5.87
CA THR A 123 -4.29 20.51 6.70
C THR A 123 -2.77 20.38 6.84
N GLY A 124 -2.24 19.15 6.80
CA GLY A 124 -0.80 18.86 6.82
C GLY A 124 -0.13 18.84 5.44
N LEU A 125 -0.85 19.16 4.37
CA LEU A 125 -0.29 19.25 3.01
C LEU A 125 0.26 20.64 2.78
N GLU A 126 1.58 20.76 2.67
CA GLU A 126 2.26 22.01 2.35
C GLU A 126 2.23 22.28 0.84
N ARG A 127 1.94 23.53 0.43
CA ARG A 127 2.14 24.00 -0.94
C ARG A 127 3.33 24.96 -0.99
N ARG A 128 4.34 24.65 -1.79
CA ARG A 128 5.59 25.41 -1.86
C ARG A 128 5.84 25.92 -3.28
N GLN A 129 6.58 27.03 -3.38
CA GLN A 129 7.07 27.51 -4.66
C GLN A 129 7.98 26.46 -5.31
N GLY A 130 7.77 26.18 -6.61
CA GLY A 130 8.49 25.18 -7.38
C GLY A 130 7.57 24.07 -7.89
N LYS A 131 8.16 23.04 -8.49
CA LYS A 131 7.42 21.94 -9.10
C LYS A 131 7.14 20.82 -8.08
N THR A 132 6.02 20.15 -8.28
CA THR A 132 5.64 18.95 -7.54
C THR A 132 6.60 17.79 -7.87
N PHE A 133 6.79 16.88 -6.93
CA PHE A 133 7.48 15.60 -7.15
C PHE A 133 6.89 14.85 -8.35
N ARG A 134 7.77 14.37 -9.23
CA ARG A 134 7.40 13.59 -10.41
C ARG A 134 8.16 12.28 -10.45
N TRP A 135 7.43 11.23 -10.76
CA TRP A 135 8.02 9.92 -11.04
C TRP A 135 7.54 9.41 -12.40
N ARG A 136 8.47 8.79 -13.14
CA ARG A 136 8.16 8.13 -14.39
C ARG A 136 8.70 6.72 -14.38
N GLY A 137 7.81 5.75 -14.64
CA GLY A 137 8.15 4.33 -14.64
C GLY A 137 7.54 3.57 -15.82
N GLU A 138 8.18 2.44 -16.14
CA GLU A 138 7.73 1.51 -17.16
C GLU A 138 7.66 0.10 -16.57
N TYR A 139 6.56 -0.60 -16.83
CA TYR A 139 6.40 -2.01 -16.51
C TYR A 139 6.45 -2.85 -17.79
N SER A 140 7.12 -3.99 -17.71
CA SER A 140 7.04 -5.05 -18.72
C SER A 140 5.84 -5.95 -18.44
N TYR A 141 5.68 -7.04 -19.19
CA TYR A 141 4.68 -8.08 -18.90
C TYR A 141 4.87 -8.72 -17.51
N GLN A 142 6.06 -8.61 -16.91
CA GLN A 142 6.28 -8.92 -15.50
C GLN A 142 5.93 -7.66 -14.66
N LEU A 143 4.66 -7.52 -14.33
CA LEU A 143 4.11 -6.33 -13.67
C LEU A 143 4.56 -6.12 -12.21
N ASN A 144 5.35 -7.03 -11.65
CA ASN A 144 5.78 -6.95 -10.24
C ASN A 144 6.90 -5.93 -9.98
N GLU A 145 7.63 -5.51 -11.02
CA GLU A 145 8.75 -4.57 -10.88
C GLU A 145 8.65 -3.43 -11.90
N ALA A 146 8.66 -2.20 -11.39
CA ALA A 146 8.78 -1.00 -12.21
C ALA A 146 10.24 -0.73 -12.56
N LYS A 147 10.51 -0.44 -13.82
CA LYS A 147 11.74 0.23 -14.24
C LYS A 147 11.55 1.74 -14.11
N THR A 148 12.18 2.36 -13.13
CA THR A 148 12.20 3.82 -13.02
C THR A 148 12.96 4.43 -14.19
N LEU A 149 12.30 5.30 -14.95
CA LEU A 149 12.87 6.04 -16.07
C LEU A 149 13.35 7.43 -15.66
N ASP A 150 12.59 8.10 -14.79
CA ASP A 150 12.92 9.45 -14.30
C ASP A 150 12.36 9.66 -12.89
N THR A 151 13.05 10.47 -12.10
CA THR A 151 12.62 10.89 -10.76
C THR A 151 13.05 12.35 -10.55
N GLN A 152 12.07 13.24 -10.43
CA GLN A 152 12.28 14.66 -10.17
C GLN A 152 11.74 14.98 -8.79
N LEU A 153 12.61 15.07 -7.79
CA LEU A 153 12.20 15.32 -6.40
C LEU A 153 11.57 16.71 -6.23
N ASN A 154 12.12 17.74 -6.90
CA ASN A 154 11.58 19.09 -6.86
C ASN A 154 11.38 19.61 -5.42
N VAL A 155 10.19 20.10 -5.04
CA VAL A 155 9.90 20.58 -3.67
C VAL A 155 10.05 19.48 -2.61
N PHE A 156 9.96 18.22 -3.00
CA PHE A 156 10.11 17.09 -2.08
C PHE A 156 11.56 16.91 -1.60
N GLU A 157 12.58 17.34 -2.35
CA GLU A 157 14.00 17.23 -1.98
C GLU A 157 14.33 17.98 -0.67
N THR A 158 13.66 19.12 -0.47
CA THR A 158 13.85 19.97 0.72
C THR A 158 12.72 19.84 1.74
N PHE A 159 11.82 18.89 1.53
CA PHE A 159 10.70 18.68 2.44
C PHE A 159 11.18 18.33 3.85
N ARG A 160 10.62 19.02 4.83
CA ARG A 160 10.79 18.75 6.25
C ARG A 160 9.39 18.68 6.84
N PRO A 161 8.86 17.47 7.08
CA PRO A 161 7.50 17.29 7.54
C PRO A 161 7.24 18.01 8.86
N HIS A 162 6.16 18.80 8.89
CA HIS A 162 5.64 19.39 10.11
C HIS A 162 4.24 18.83 10.39
N VAL A 163 4.02 18.34 11.61
CA VAL A 163 2.71 17.83 12.03
C VAL A 163 1.93 18.97 12.70
N PRO A 164 0.82 19.43 12.10
CA PRO A 164 -0.03 20.44 12.71
C PRO A 164 -0.52 20.02 14.11
N ALA A 165 -0.71 20.98 15.01
CA ALA A 165 -1.13 20.69 16.39
C ALA A 165 -2.40 19.83 16.48
N SER A 166 -3.34 20.01 15.55
CA SER A 166 -4.56 19.20 15.43
C SER A 166 -4.31 17.72 15.10
N HIS A 167 -3.13 17.38 14.57
CA HIS A 167 -2.78 16.03 14.10
C HIS A 167 -1.71 15.35 14.97
N GLN A 168 -1.26 15.99 16.07
CA GLN A 168 -0.22 15.45 16.97
C GLN A 168 -0.71 14.32 17.89
N SER A 169 -1.98 13.94 17.82
CA SER A 169 -2.53 12.85 18.64
C SER A 169 -3.36 11.88 17.77
N PRO A 170 -2.76 11.26 16.75
CA PRO A 170 -3.47 10.29 15.89
C PRO A 170 -3.67 8.97 16.66
N ASP A 171 -4.78 8.26 16.36
CA ASP A 171 -4.99 6.91 16.88
C ASP A 171 -3.99 5.93 16.27
N MET A 172 -3.72 6.09 14.96
CA MET A 172 -2.77 5.27 14.21
C MET A 172 -1.95 6.13 13.26
N LEU A 173 -0.71 5.71 13.01
CA LEU A 173 0.22 6.39 12.12
C LEU A 173 0.75 5.41 11.07
N PHE A 174 0.71 5.82 9.80
CA PHE A 174 1.41 5.15 8.72
C PHE A 174 2.53 6.05 8.15
N LEU A 175 3.74 5.54 8.19
CA LEU A 175 4.92 6.18 7.64
C LEU A 175 5.19 5.55 6.26
N ALA A 176 4.58 6.13 5.23
CA ALA A 176 4.72 5.64 3.86
C ALA A 176 6.13 5.88 3.32
N ASN A 177 6.44 5.27 2.19
CA ASN A 177 7.76 5.24 1.59
C ASN A 177 8.36 6.64 1.33
N ILE A 178 9.16 7.11 2.27
CA ILE A 178 10.05 8.28 2.18
C ILE A 178 11.34 8.01 2.96
N ASP A 179 12.21 9.04 3.05
CA ASP A 179 13.45 8.98 3.83
C ASP A 179 13.20 8.54 5.29
N PRO A 180 13.84 7.49 5.80
CA PRO A 180 13.67 7.01 7.17
C PRO A 180 13.94 8.05 8.26
N ASP A 181 14.83 9.00 8.02
CA ASP A 181 15.08 10.09 8.97
C ASP A 181 13.87 11.06 9.04
N LEU A 182 13.17 11.29 7.91
CA LEU A 182 11.94 12.08 7.89
C LEU A 182 10.77 11.32 8.51
N GLN A 183 10.67 10.01 8.27
CA GLN A 183 9.66 9.15 8.93
C GLN A 183 9.82 9.22 10.45
N ARG A 184 11.03 9.09 10.96
CA ARG A 184 11.34 9.19 12.37
C ARG A 184 11.07 10.59 12.94
N GLY A 185 11.41 11.65 12.18
CA GLY A 185 11.13 13.03 12.56
C GLY A 185 9.63 13.34 12.74
N VAL A 186 8.73 12.65 12.01
CA VAL A 186 7.28 12.74 12.24
C VAL A 186 6.87 11.95 13.48
N LEU A 187 7.46 10.79 13.71
CA LEU A 187 7.17 9.99 14.90
C LEU A 187 7.52 10.76 16.20
N GLU A 188 8.57 11.57 16.19
CA GLU A 188 8.99 12.43 17.29
C GLU A 188 8.02 13.61 17.54
N GLN A 189 7.21 14.02 16.56
CA GLN A 189 6.25 15.10 16.66
C GLN A 189 4.85 14.69 17.13
N VAL A 190 4.56 13.38 17.19
CA VAL A 190 3.24 12.88 17.58
C VAL A 190 3.28 12.22 18.97
N LYS A 191 2.19 12.30 19.70
CA LYS A 191 1.98 11.44 20.87
C LYS A 191 1.86 10.01 20.36
N ARG A 192 2.51 9.06 21.08
CA ARG A 192 2.58 7.67 20.61
C ARG A 192 1.20 7.12 20.23
N PRO A 193 0.99 6.77 18.94
CA PRO A 193 -0.24 6.16 18.47
C PRO A 193 -0.41 4.73 19.03
N ARG A 194 -1.62 4.20 18.96
CA ARG A 194 -1.91 2.80 19.34
C ARG A 194 -1.23 1.78 18.41
N LEU A 195 -1.00 2.19 17.16
CA LEU A 195 -0.28 1.39 16.16
C LEU A 195 0.51 2.33 15.24
N VAL A 196 1.78 2.03 15.06
CA VAL A 196 2.65 2.64 14.07
C VAL A 196 3.05 1.60 13.05
N ALA A 197 2.75 1.84 11.78
CA ALA A 197 3.24 1.01 10.69
C ALA A 197 4.08 1.84 9.72
N CYS A 198 5.02 1.19 9.06
CA CYS A 198 5.82 1.84 8.02
C CYS A 198 6.00 0.95 6.79
N ASP A 199 6.41 1.62 5.73
CA ASP A 199 6.83 1.07 4.45
C ASP A 199 8.23 1.62 4.12
N THR A 200 8.93 1.00 3.18
CA THR A 200 10.24 1.42 2.67
C THR A 200 10.42 0.98 1.23
N MET A 201 11.59 1.23 0.64
CA MET A 201 11.96 0.75 -0.69
C MET A 201 13.46 0.46 -0.79
N ASN A 202 13.87 -0.23 -1.86
CA ASN A 202 15.26 -0.61 -2.10
C ASN A 202 16.25 0.55 -1.96
N PHE A 203 15.87 1.75 -2.41
CA PHE A 203 16.73 2.93 -2.30
C PHE A 203 17.15 3.24 -0.84
N TRP A 204 16.19 3.15 0.09
CA TRP A 204 16.45 3.38 1.51
C TRP A 204 17.13 2.19 2.18
N ILE A 205 16.76 0.96 1.76
CA ILE A 205 17.38 -0.28 2.24
C ILE A 205 18.88 -0.29 1.91
N GLU A 206 19.27 0.19 0.71
CA GLU A 206 20.67 0.24 0.27
C GLU A 206 21.38 1.50 0.77
N GLY A 207 20.72 2.65 0.68
CA GLY A 207 21.36 3.95 0.90
C GLY A 207 21.32 4.48 2.32
N LYS A 208 20.34 4.05 3.14
CA LYS A 208 20.10 4.52 4.51
C LYS A 208 19.77 3.40 5.49
N ARG A 209 20.41 2.26 5.33
CA ARG A 209 20.15 1.04 6.11
C ARG A 209 20.14 1.29 7.63
N ASP A 210 21.13 2.01 8.16
CA ASP A 210 21.23 2.27 9.60
C ASP A 210 20.08 3.16 10.11
N ALA A 211 19.67 4.15 9.32
CA ALA A 211 18.52 4.99 9.65
C ALA A 211 17.23 4.16 9.65
N LEU A 212 17.06 3.29 8.65
CA LEU A 212 15.93 2.37 8.58
C LEU A 212 15.88 1.43 9.81
N PHE A 213 17.01 0.83 10.20
CA PHE A 213 17.03 -0.03 11.39
C PHE A 213 16.77 0.74 12.70
N ARG A 214 17.11 2.03 12.78
CA ARG A 214 16.70 2.88 13.92
C ARG A 214 15.18 3.06 13.94
N LEU A 215 14.55 3.35 12.80
CA LEU A 215 13.11 3.48 12.67
C LEU A 215 12.38 2.17 13.02
N LEU A 216 12.88 1.01 12.55
CA LEU A 216 12.26 -0.29 12.80
C LEU A 216 12.11 -0.62 14.29
N LYS A 217 12.96 -0.08 15.15
CA LYS A 217 12.84 -0.25 16.63
C LYS A 217 11.64 0.50 17.22
N GLU A 218 11.09 1.46 16.49
CA GLU A 218 10.04 2.36 16.96
C GLU A 218 8.66 2.08 16.34
N VAL A 219 8.59 1.18 15.34
CA VAL A 219 7.35 0.81 14.66
C VAL A 219 6.83 -0.57 15.09
N ASP A 220 5.51 -0.77 15.01
CA ASP A 220 4.87 -2.04 15.35
C ASP A 220 4.72 -2.97 14.14
N VAL A 221 4.55 -2.39 12.92
CA VAL A 221 4.32 -3.15 11.68
C VAL A 221 5.23 -2.63 10.56
N LEU A 222 5.90 -3.55 9.88
CA LEU A 222 6.60 -3.25 8.63
C LEU A 222 5.84 -3.90 7.46
N VAL A 223 5.54 -3.13 6.41
CA VAL A 223 4.86 -3.58 5.19
C VAL A 223 5.80 -3.39 4.00
N ILE A 224 6.32 -4.48 3.43
CA ILE A 224 7.29 -4.45 2.33
C ILE A 224 6.95 -5.49 1.26
N ASN A 225 7.55 -5.38 0.07
CA ASN A 225 7.49 -6.46 -0.92
C ASN A 225 8.58 -7.52 -0.67
N ASP A 226 8.50 -8.64 -1.39
CA ASP A 226 9.43 -9.77 -1.17
C ASP A 226 10.85 -9.48 -1.67
N GLY A 227 11.02 -8.64 -2.69
CA GLY A 227 12.32 -8.15 -3.14
C GLY A 227 12.99 -7.28 -2.07
N GLU A 228 12.25 -6.33 -1.51
CA GLU A 228 12.67 -5.48 -0.39
C GLU A 228 12.99 -6.31 0.87
N ALA A 229 12.16 -7.30 1.17
CA ALA A 229 12.40 -8.21 2.30
C ALA A 229 13.72 -8.96 2.14
N ARG A 230 13.97 -9.54 0.95
CA ARG A 230 15.22 -10.24 0.65
C ARG A 230 16.44 -9.31 0.71
N ALA A 231 16.32 -8.10 0.17
CA ALA A 231 17.39 -7.09 0.20
C ALA A 231 17.68 -6.65 1.64
N LEU A 232 16.65 -6.39 2.45
CA LEU A 232 16.77 -6.00 3.85
C LEU A 232 17.35 -7.14 4.70
N GLY A 233 16.91 -8.38 4.48
CA GLY A 233 17.35 -9.57 5.20
C GLY A 233 18.64 -10.17 4.66
N GLN A 234 19.12 -9.73 3.49
CA GLN A 234 20.26 -10.31 2.78
C GLN A 234 20.19 -11.85 2.66
N ASN A 235 18.96 -12.34 2.43
CA ASN A 235 18.66 -13.76 2.37
C ASN A 235 17.47 -14.02 1.43
N SER A 236 17.53 -15.12 0.68
CA SER A 236 16.46 -15.54 -0.23
C SER A 236 15.28 -16.21 0.49
N ASN A 237 15.48 -16.75 1.70
CA ASN A 237 14.44 -17.44 2.47
C ASN A 237 13.64 -16.45 3.30
N LEU A 238 12.36 -16.22 2.94
CA LEU A 238 11.51 -15.24 3.61
C LEU A 238 11.20 -15.59 5.07
N VAL A 239 11.25 -16.86 5.48
CA VAL A 239 11.07 -17.26 6.89
C VAL A 239 12.31 -16.88 7.71
N ALA A 240 13.51 -17.05 7.18
CA ALA A 240 14.73 -16.59 7.85
C ALA A 240 14.77 -15.07 7.93
N VAL A 241 14.39 -14.39 6.83
CA VAL A 241 14.27 -12.92 6.76
C VAL A 241 13.27 -12.39 7.79
N SER A 242 12.10 -13.03 7.94
CA SER A 242 11.09 -12.58 8.89
C SER A 242 11.58 -12.61 10.34
N ARG A 243 12.32 -13.65 10.73
CA ARG A 243 12.90 -13.74 12.08
C ARG A 243 13.90 -12.61 12.35
N MET A 244 14.75 -12.30 11.35
CA MET A 244 15.72 -11.21 11.47
C MET A 244 15.03 -9.85 11.60
N ILE A 245 14.02 -9.58 10.75
CA ILE A 245 13.29 -8.30 10.74
C ILE A 245 12.47 -8.12 12.03
N LEU A 246 11.74 -9.16 12.47
CA LEU A 246 11.00 -9.12 13.73
C LEU A 246 11.93 -8.94 14.94
N GLY A 247 13.12 -9.55 14.90
CA GLY A 247 14.17 -9.34 15.91
C GLY A 247 14.77 -7.93 15.91
N ALA A 248 14.57 -7.15 14.83
CA ALA A 248 15.04 -5.76 14.73
C ALA A 248 14.06 -4.74 15.35
N GLY A 249 12.81 -5.13 15.66
CA GLY A 249 11.86 -4.22 16.33
C GLY A 249 10.37 -4.45 16.05
N PRO A 250 9.93 -4.56 14.79
CA PRO A 250 8.52 -4.72 14.48
C PRO A 250 7.92 -6.00 15.08
N LYS A 251 6.68 -5.92 15.57
CA LYS A 251 5.93 -7.09 16.08
C LYS A 251 5.27 -7.89 14.97
N THR A 252 5.02 -7.23 13.84
CA THR A 252 4.38 -7.81 12.66
C THR A 252 5.14 -7.40 11.40
N LEU A 253 5.42 -8.37 10.55
CA LEU A 253 5.97 -8.17 9.22
C LEU A 253 4.96 -8.63 8.17
N ILE A 254 4.64 -7.77 7.21
CA ILE A 254 3.79 -8.08 6.08
C ILE A 254 4.64 -8.04 4.82
N ILE A 255 4.71 -9.16 4.09
CA ILE A 255 5.45 -9.29 2.85
C ILE A 255 4.47 -9.44 1.68
N LYS A 256 4.36 -8.41 0.87
CA LYS A 256 3.58 -8.38 -0.37
C LYS A 256 4.36 -9.13 -1.46
N ARG A 257 3.69 -9.97 -2.25
CA ARG A 257 4.33 -10.82 -3.26
C ARG A 257 3.65 -10.72 -4.61
N GLY A 258 3.07 -9.56 -4.93
CA GLY A 258 2.35 -9.34 -6.18
C GLY A 258 1.25 -10.37 -6.41
N GLU A 259 1.29 -11.03 -7.56
CA GLU A 259 0.35 -12.08 -7.96
C GLU A 259 0.34 -13.33 -7.07
N TYR A 260 1.37 -13.51 -6.22
CA TYR A 260 1.45 -14.62 -5.27
C TYR A 260 0.84 -14.28 -3.91
N GLY A 261 0.24 -13.11 -3.74
CA GLY A 261 -0.46 -12.70 -2.53
C GLY A 261 0.43 -12.15 -1.44
N VAL A 262 0.13 -12.45 -0.19
CA VAL A 262 0.74 -11.82 1.00
C VAL A 262 1.07 -12.85 2.06
N LEU A 263 2.21 -12.67 2.71
CA LEU A 263 2.59 -13.37 3.94
C LEU A 263 2.62 -12.35 5.10
N MET A 264 1.97 -12.68 6.21
CA MET A 264 2.09 -11.95 7.47
C MET A 264 2.76 -12.83 8.51
N PHE A 265 3.80 -12.32 9.13
CA PHE A 265 4.54 -12.96 10.22
C PHE A 265 4.31 -12.21 11.53
N THR A 266 3.95 -12.93 12.58
CA THR A 266 3.75 -12.39 13.94
C THR A 266 4.32 -13.40 14.94
N GLY A 267 5.49 -13.10 15.50
CA GLY A 267 6.27 -14.08 16.25
C GLY A 267 6.59 -15.30 15.36
N ASP A 268 6.27 -16.51 15.84
CA ASP A 268 6.47 -17.75 15.09
C ASP A 268 5.29 -18.14 14.18
N ARG A 269 4.24 -17.32 14.13
CA ARG A 269 3.04 -17.60 13.35
C ARG A 269 3.13 -16.97 11.97
N VAL A 270 2.60 -17.69 10.98
CA VAL A 270 2.51 -17.25 9.59
C VAL A 270 1.05 -17.28 9.15
N PHE A 271 0.58 -16.21 8.56
CA PHE A 271 -0.71 -16.14 7.88
C PHE A 271 -0.47 -15.81 6.40
N ALA A 272 -1.09 -16.57 5.50
CA ALA A 272 -0.96 -16.39 4.07
C ALA A 272 -2.31 -16.09 3.43
N VAL A 273 -2.32 -15.14 2.49
CA VAL A 273 -3.50 -14.81 1.67
C VAL A 273 -3.05 -14.85 0.21
N PRO A 274 -3.76 -15.57 -0.68
CA PRO A 274 -3.50 -15.52 -2.11
C PRO A 274 -3.81 -14.12 -2.67
N ALA A 275 -3.29 -13.79 -3.84
CA ALA A 275 -3.80 -12.63 -4.59
C ALA A 275 -5.22 -12.91 -5.09
N PHE A 276 -6.02 -11.84 -5.29
CA PHE A 276 -7.30 -11.98 -5.95
C PHE A 276 -7.07 -12.24 -7.44
N PRO A 277 -7.64 -13.32 -8.02
CA PRO A 277 -7.46 -13.62 -9.44
C PRO A 277 -8.21 -12.58 -10.29
N LEU A 278 -7.46 -11.86 -11.10
CA LEU A 278 -7.97 -10.86 -12.04
C LEU A 278 -7.62 -11.30 -13.46
N GLU A 279 -8.56 -11.14 -14.39
CA GLU A 279 -8.31 -11.39 -15.82
C GLU A 279 -7.42 -10.30 -16.43
N GLU A 280 -7.57 -9.06 -15.98
CA GLU A 280 -6.81 -7.90 -16.45
C GLU A 280 -6.17 -7.14 -15.30
N VAL A 281 -4.87 -6.91 -15.38
CA VAL A 281 -4.11 -6.01 -14.53
C VAL A 281 -3.52 -4.91 -15.41
N LYS A 282 -3.96 -3.66 -15.23
CA LYS A 282 -3.56 -2.55 -16.10
C LYS A 282 -2.34 -1.79 -15.58
N ASP A 283 -2.34 -1.47 -14.29
CA ASP A 283 -1.30 -0.66 -13.67
C ASP A 283 -1.07 -1.11 -12.22
N PRO A 284 0.09 -1.70 -11.89
CA PRO A 284 0.39 -2.11 -10.51
C PRO A 284 0.89 -0.95 -9.63
N THR A 285 1.06 0.26 -10.18
CA THR A 285 1.54 1.43 -9.43
C THR A 285 0.61 1.76 -8.27
N GLY A 286 1.18 1.93 -7.08
CA GLY A 286 0.41 2.25 -5.87
C GLY A 286 -0.40 1.10 -5.28
N ALA A 287 -0.35 -0.12 -5.86
CA ALA A 287 -1.05 -1.27 -5.29
C ALA A 287 -0.58 -1.57 -3.85
N GLY A 288 0.72 -1.44 -3.59
CA GLY A 288 1.30 -1.59 -2.27
C GLY A 288 0.81 -0.56 -1.26
N ASP A 289 0.69 0.69 -1.69
CA ASP A 289 0.16 1.79 -0.86
C ASP A 289 -1.34 1.62 -0.61
N CYS A 290 -2.10 1.18 -1.62
CA CYS A 290 -3.53 0.83 -1.47
C CYS A 290 -3.74 -0.36 -0.54
N PHE A 291 -2.84 -1.36 -0.60
CA PHE A 291 -2.82 -2.44 0.38
C PHE A 291 -2.66 -1.90 1.80
N ALA A 292 -1.64 -1.07 2.02
CA ALA A 292 -1.37 -0.47 3.33
C ALA A 292 -2.55 0.41 3.79
N GLY A 293 -3.17 1.16 2.87
CA GLY A 293 -4.37 1.96 3.13
C GLY A 293 -5.58 1.11 3.56
N GLY A 294 -5.84 0.01 2.89
CA GLY A 294 -6.89 -0.95 3.26
C GLY A 294 -6.64 -1.62 4.60
N PHE A 295 -5.40 -2.05 4.83
CA PHE A 295 -4.94 -2.65 6.08
C PHE A 295 -5.11 -1.71 7.27
N MET A 296 -4.50 -0.54 7.22
CA MET A 296 -4.55 0.45 8.30
C MET A 296 -5.95 1.04 8.47
N GLY A 297 -6.66 1.30 7.36
CA GLY A 297 -8.02 1.81 7.39
C GLY A 297 -8.99 0.87 8.11
N TYR A 298 -8.93 -0.43 7.83
CA TYR A 298 -9.73 -1.42 8.55
C TYR A 298 -9.40 -1.46 10.06
N LEU A 299 -8.11 -1.45 10.42
CA LEU A 299 -7.71 -1.43 11.83
C LEU A 299 -8.16 -0.16 12.55
N ALA A 300 -8.03 1.01 11.91
CA ALA A 300 -8.48 2.28 12.46
C ALA A 300 -10.01 2.29 12.68
N ARG A 301 -10.79 1.78 11.71
CA ARG A 301 -12.25 1.66 11.83
C ARG A 301 -12.68 0.75 12.98
N THR A 302 -12.01 -0.39 13.14
CA THR A 302 -12.48 -1.44 14.07
C THR A 302 -11.79 -1.42 15.42
N SER A 303 -10.65 -0.75 15.52
CA SER A 303 -9.74 -0.77 16.68
C SER A 303 -9.32 -2.18 17.13
N LYS A 304 -9.46 -3.20 16.26
CA LYS A 304 -9.15 -4.60 16.55
C LYS A 304 -7.70 -4.91 16.21
N LEU A 305 -6.82 -4.80 17.19
CA LEU A 305 -5.38 -5.08 17.05
C LEU A 305 -4.99 -6.53 17.45
N SER A 306 -5.98 -7.40 17.69
CA SER A 306 -5.75 -8.83 17.88
C SER A 306 -5.25 -9.49 16.59
N GLU A 307 -4.70 -10.69 16.69
CA GLU A 307 -4.25 -11.45 15.52
C GLU A 307 -5.36 -11.65 14.47
N ASP A 308 -6.59 -11.96 14.89
CA ASP A 308 -7.73 -12.09 13.98
C ASP A 308 -8.07 -10.74 13.32
N GLY A 309 -7.93 -9.63 14.04
CA GLY A 309 -8.06 -8.28 13.50
C GLY A 309 -7.01 -8.00 12.43
N LEU A 310 -5.74 -8.34 12.69
CA LEU A 310 -4.63 -8.19 11.74
C LEU A 310 -4.83 -9.07 10.50
N ARG A 311 -5.25 -10.34 10.65
CA ARG A 311 -5.56 -11.23 9.52
C ARG A 311 -6.65 -10.66 8.62
N ARG A 312 -7.75 -10.16 9.20
CA ARG A 312 -8.82 -9.50 8.45
C ARG A 312 -8.33 -8.24 7.76
N ALA A 313 -7.49 -7.44 8.43
CA ALA A 313 -6.89 -6.25 7.86
C ALA A 313 -6.01 -6.57 6.64
N VAL A 314 -5.23 -7.65 6.67
CA VAL A 314 -4.44 -8.14 5.53
C VAL A 314 -5.35 -8.48 4.34
N VAL A 315 -6.51 -9.12 4.58
CA VAL A 315 -7.47 -9.41 3.52
C VAL A 315 -8.05 -8.12 2.94
N TYR A 316 -8.45 -7.13 3.78
CA TYR A 316 -8.92 -5.83 3.27
C TYR A 316 -7.83 -5.06 2.51
N GLY A 317 -6.57 -5.16 2.95
CA GLY A 317 -5.42 -4.65 2.18
C GLY A 317 -5.34 -5.29 0.80
N SER A 318 -5.44 -6.63 0.72
CA SER A 318 -5.42 -7.36 -0.56
C SER A 318 -6.63 -7.00 -1.44
N VAL A 319 -7.81 -6.79 -0.85
CA VAL A 319 -9.01 -6.30 -1.57
C VAL A 319 -8.74 -4.94 -2.20
N MET A 320 -8.23 -3.98 -1.44
CA MET A 320 -7.98 -2.63 -1.96
C MET A 320 -6.88 -2.62 -3.02
N ALA A 321 -5.80 -3.37 -2.84
CA ALA A 321 -4.75 -3.55 -3.84
C ALA A 321 -5.30 -4.17 -5.14
N SER A 322 -6.18 -5.17 -5.05
CA SER A 322 -6.77 -5.81 -6.22
C SER A 322 -7.66 -4.87 -7.04
N PHE A 323 -8.33 -3.90 -6.42
CA PHE A 323 -9.04 -2.85 -7.16
C PHE A 323 -8.08 -1.84 -7.79
N ALA A 324 -7.01 -1.46 -7.08
CA ALA A 324 -6.07 -0.46 -7.59
C ALA A 324 -5.47 -0.86 -8.94
N VAL A 325 -5.13 -2.14 -9.13
CA VAL A 325 -4.46 -2.61 -10.35
C VAL A 325 -5.37 -2.74 -11.58
N GLU A 326 -6.70 -2.58 -11.44
CA GLU A 326 -7.67 -2.70 -12.55
C GLU A 326 -7.67 -1.48 -13.48
N ALA A 327 -7.09 -0.34 -13.06
CA ALA A 327 -7.03 0.88 -13.86
C ALA A 327 -5.75 1.68 -13.55
N PHE A 328 -5.42 2.66 -14.39
CA PHE A 328 -4.30 3.56 -14.13
C PHE A 328 -4.59 4.49 -12.96
N SER A 329 -3.54 4.80 -12.17
CA SER A 329 -3.62 5.73 -11.04
C SER A 329 -4.74 5.32 -10.07
N LEU A 330 -5.57 6.28 -9.67
CA LEU A 330 -6.69 6.10 -8.73
C LEU A 330 -8.06 5.94 -9.43
N ASP A 331 -8.10 5.77 -10.75
CA ASP A 331 -9.36 5.85 -11.50
C ASP A 331 -10.35 4.77 -11.09
N ARG A 332 -9.90 3.53 -10.84
CA ARG A 332 -10.79 2.49 -10.34
C ARG A 332 -11.32 2.81 -8.94
N LEU A 333 -10.47 3.37 -8.08
CA LEU A 333 -10.86 3.72 -6.71
C LEU A 333 -11.78 4.95 -6.66
N ARG A 334 -11.84 5.80 -7.70
CA ARG A 334 -12.76 6.94 -7.73
C ARG A 334 -14.22 6.52 -7.72
N GLY A 335 -14.56 5.48 -8.46
CA GLY A 335 -15.92 4.98 -8.61
C GLY A 335 -16.28 3.77 -7.75
N LEU A 336 -15.41 3.37 -6.81
CA LEU A 336 -15.65 2.19 -5.97
C LEU A 336 -16.66 2.51 -4.86
N GLU A 337 -17.57 1.59 -4.59
CA GLU A 337 -18.51 1.66 -3.46
C GLU A 337 -18.09 0.66 -2.37
N TYR A 338 -18.48 0.95 -1.12
CA TYR A 338 -18.15 0.05 0.01
C TYR A 338 -18.74 -1.36 -0.16
N LYS A 339 -19.90 -1.47 -0.80
CA LYS A 339 -20.53 -2.78 -1.13
C LYS A 339 -19.63 -3.65 -2.03
N ASP A 340 -18.85 -3.04 -2.95
CA ASP A 340 -17.93 -3.76 -3.84
C ASP A 340 -16.76 -4.33 -3.03
N ILE A 341 -16.27 -3.55 -2.06
CA ILE A 341 -15.21 -3.98 -1.12
C ILE A 341 -15.68 -5.19 -0.31
N GLU A 342 -16.88 -5.13 0.26
CA GLU A 342 -17.47 -6.23 1.03
C GLU A 342 -17.71 -7.48 0.16
N ALA A 343 -18.20 -7.29 -1.07
CA ALA A 343 -18.41 -8.40 -2.00
C ALA A 343 -17.08 -9.11 -2.32
N ARG A 344 -16.03 -8.34 -2.62
CA ARG A 344 -14.69 -8.90 -2.89
C ARG A 344 -14.05 -9.53 -1.66
N PHE A 345 -14.25 -8.95 -0.47
CA PHE A 345 -13.84 -9.59 0.78
C PHE A 345 -14.53 -10.95 0.98
N GLY A 346 -15.84 -11.03 0.68
CA GLY A 346 -16.59 -12.29 0.69
C GLY A 346 -16.04 -13.33 -0.28
N ALA A 347 -15.64 -12.89 -1.49
CA ALA A 347 -14.99 -13.77 -2.47
C ALA A 347 -13.62 -14.29 -2.00
N PHE A 348 -12.80 -13.45 -1.36
CA PHE A 348 -11.55 -13.91 -0.72
C PHE A 348 -11.80 -14.99 0.32
N LYS A 349 -12.83 -14.83 1.16
CA LYS A 349 -13.20 -15.85 2.15
C LYS A 349 -13.54 -17.17 1.46
N GLN A 350 -14.32 -17.14 0.39
CA GLN A 350 -14.69 -18.36 -0.35
C GLN A 350 -13.49 -19.05 -0.99
N MET A 351 -12.50 -18.30 -1.47
CA MET A 351 -11.27 -18.85 -2.06
C MET A 351 -10.35 -19.55 -1.06
N THR A 352 -10.46 -19.23 0.22
CA THR A 352 -9.51 -19.68 1.26
C THR A 352 -10.13 -20.67 2.24
N VAL A 353 -11.42 -20.94 2.16
CA VAL A 353 -12.12 -21.91 3.00
C VAL A 353 -12.09 -23.28 2.34
N PHE A 354 -11.75 -24.31 3.11
CA PHE A 354 -11.88 -25.73 2.76
C PHE A 354 -12.57 -26.46 3.91
N GLU A 355 -13.27 -27.54 3.58
CA GLU A 355 -13.97 -28.34 4.59
C GLU A 355 -13.00 -29.26 5.32
N GLU A 356 -13.17 -29.39 6.63
CA GLU A 356 -12.54 -30.45 7.41
C GLU A 356 -13.31 -31.77 7.15
N PHE A 357 -12.60 -32.82 6.75
CA PHE A 357 -13.14 -34.15 6.54
C PHE A 357 -13.30 -34.90 7.86
#